data_c23415a247cc0310b73a3adeee292d1d
#
_entry.id   c23415a247cc0310b73a3adeee292d1d
#
_cell.length_a   1.000
_cell.length_b   1.000
_cell.length_c   1.000
_cell.angle_alpha   90.00
_cell.angle_beta   90.00
_cell.angle_gamma   90.00
#
_symmetry.space_group_name_H-M   'P 1'
#
loop_
_entity.id
_entity.type
_entity.pdbx_description
1 polymer ?
#
loop_
_entity_poly.entity_id
_entity_poly.type
_entity_poly.pdbx_seq_one_letter_code
_entity_poly.pdbx_strand_id
1 'polypeptide(L)'
;LDYALRQDGWLAEFQDWPNTWRFSAEQSGELVAFTILATTKVGEAEFRIALRSDKTGQGLGQIITSQTLEKGFGEIGLTRIHLIVRKNNPRAIQLYHRLGFTLRGECHKDVNQKPAHFLIMDLQQDDYLASRTIAKTRR
;
A
#
# COMPACT_ATOMS: atom_id res chain seq x y z
N LEU A 1 -3.83 -7.54 1.81
CA LEU A 1 -5.07 -6.98 2.37
C LEU A 1 -5.68 -7.91 3.40
N ASP A 2 -4.82 -8.51 4.18
CA ASP A 2 -5.27 -9.47 5.16
C ASP A 2 -5.65 -8.84 6.48
N TYR A 3 -5.44 -7.54 6.58
CA TYR A 3 -5.71 -6.87 7.83
C TYR A 3 -7.07 -6.24 7.77
N ALA A 4 -8.01 -6.82 8.49
CA ALA A 4 -9.18 -6.06 8.89
C ALA A 4 -8.67 -4.88 9.73
N LEU A 5 -9.36 -3.78 9.69
CA LEU A 5 -9.07 -2.69 10.60
C LEU A 5 -9.29 -3.19 12.02
N ARG A 6 -8.19 -3.39 12.72
CA ARG A 6 -8.23 -3.82 14.10
C ARG A 6 -8.14 -2.60 14.96
N GLN A 7 -8.77 -2.69 16.11
CA GLN A 7 -9.01 -1.50 16.88
C GLN A 7 -7.76 -0.83 17.35
N ASP A 8 -6.82 -1.49 17.96
CA ASP A 8 -5.73 -0.74 18.56
C ASP A 8 -4.35 -1.21 18.19
N GLY A 9 -4.17 -2.51 18.01
CA GLY A 9 -2.83 -3.05 17.84
C GLY A 9 -2.14 -2.63 16.56
N TRP A 10 -2.90 -2.58 15.45
CA TRP A 10 -2.31 -2.27 14.14
C TRP A 10 -1.89 -0.81 14.03
N LEU A 11 -2.71 0.10 14.54
CA LEU A 11 -2.37 1.52 14.52
C LEU A 11 -1.26 1.85 15.50
N ALA A 12 -1.28 1.22 16.67
CA ALA A 12 -0.26 1.44 17.69
C ALA A 12 1.14 1.10 17.18
N GLU A 13 1.26 0.09 16.32
CA GLU A 13 2.53 -0.32 15.72
C GLU A 13 3.22 0.83 14.99
N PHE A 14 2.45 1.76 14.42
CA PHE A 14 2.99 2.84 13.59
C PHE A 14 2.94 4.22 14.25
N GLN A 15 2.39 4.33 15.45
CA GLN A 15 2.16 5.64 16.05
C GLN A 15 3.42 6.46 16.25
N ASP A 16 4.51 5.81 16.62
CA ASP A 16 5.75 6.50 16.97
C ASP A 16 6.77 6.50 15.82
N TRP A 17 6.40 6.00 14.66
CA TRP A 17 7.30 5.99 13.51
C TRP A 17 7.48 7.41 12.99
N PRO A 18 8.72 7.92 12.90
CA PRO A 18 8.95 9.25 12.35
C PRO A 18 8.64 9.28 10.86
N ASN A 19 8.22 10.46 10.38
CA ASN A 19 7.96 10.69 8.97
C ASN A 19 7.02 9.63 8.37
N THR A 20 5.91 9.43 9.04
CA THR A 20 4.88 8.50 8.60
C THR A 20 3.63 9.29 8.22
N TRP A 21 3.12 9.04 7.01
CA TRP A 21 1.89 9.64 6.54
C TRP A 21 0.78 8.62 6.63
N ARG A 22 -0.34 9.03 7.26
CA ARG A 22 -1.49 8.16 7.46
C ARG A 22 -2.68 8.75 6.75
N PHE A 23 -3.39 7.90 6.03
CA PHE A 23 -4.58 8.28 5.29
C PHE A 23 -5.71 7.37 5.68
N SER A 24 -6.89 7.94 5.87
CA SER A 24 -8.07 7.15 6.18
C SER A 24 -9.13 7.37 5.10
N ALA A 25 -9.91 6.34 4.83
CA ALA A 25 -11.03 6.43 3.91
C ALA A 25 -12.31 6.14 4.66
N GLU A 26 -13.30 6.99 4.45
CA GLU A 26 -14.59 6.85 5.07
C GLU A 26 -15.67 6.67 4.02
N GLN A 27 -16.70 5.94 4.38
CA GLN A 27 -17.86 5.73 3.55
C GLN A 27 -19.09 5.81 4.45
N SER A 28 -19.99 6.75 4.13
CA SER A 28 -21.18 6.99 4.94
C SER A 28 -20.86 7.27 6.42
N GLY A 29 -19.79 8.03 6.66
CA GLY A 29 -19.37 8.40 8.01
C GLY A 29 -18.59 7.33 8.76
N GLU A 30 -18.35 6.18 8.14
CA GLU A 30 -17.64 5.07 8.79
C GLU A 30 -16.27 4.86 8.18
N LEU A 31 -15.28 4.58 9.03
CA LEU A 31 -13.93 4.26 8.58
C LEU A 31 -13.94 2.88 7.90
N VAL A 32 -13.57 2.83 6.62
CA VAL A 32 -13.58 1.58 5.86
C VAL A 32 -12.21 1.13 5.44
N ALA A 33 -11.22 2.04 5.42
CA ALA A 33 -9.86 1.69 5.04
C ALA A 33 -8.86 2.65 5.64
N PHE A 34 -7.63 2.20 5.72
CA PHE A 34 -6.53 2.97 6.26
C PHE A 34 -5.27 2.63 5.48
N THR A 35 -4.50 3.64 5.07
CA THR A 35 -3.20 3.42 4.43
C THR A 35 -2.11 4.17 5.15
N ILE A 36 -0.90 3.67 5.04
CA ILE A 36 0.30 4.25 5.66
C ILE A 36 1.42 4.27 4.64
N LEU A 37 2.14 5.39 4.60
CA LEU A 37 3.45 5.50 3.97
C LEU A 37 4.45 5.78 5.07
N ALA A 38 5.25 4.80 5.41
CA ALA A 38 6.23 4.89 6.49
C ALA A 38 7.62 5.03 5.89
N THR A 39 8.28 6.16 6.14
CA THR A 39 9.61 6.43 5.59
C THR A 39 10.61 5.41 6.09
N THR A 40 11.29 4.75 5.15
CA THR A 40 12.35 3.79 5.45
C THR A 40 13.73 4.40 5.25
N LYS A 41 13.85 5.32 4.31
CA LYS A 41 15.02 6.20 4.15
C LYS A 41 14.59 7.40 3.31
N VAL A 42 15.46 8.38 3.15
CA VAL A 42 15.14 9.62 2.45
C VAL A 42 14.57 9.31 1.07
N GLY A 43 13.35 9.82 0.81
CA GLY A 43 12.67 9.64 -0.47
C GLY A 43 12.00 8.30 -0.67
N GLU A 44 12.08 7.37 0.29
CA GLU A 44 11.50 6.04 0.16
C GLU A 44 10.59 5.71 1.34
N ALA A 45 9.49 5.06 1.04
CA ALA A 45 8.53 4.69 2.06
C ALA A 45 7.94 3.31 1.81
N GLU A 46 7.59 2.63 2.89
CA GLU A 46 6.85 1.39 2.83
C GLU A 46 5.36 1.68 2.88
N PHE A 47 4.62 1.07 1.97
CA PHE A 47 3.18 1.18 1.88
C PHE A 47 2.51 0.04 2.66
N ARG A 48 1.52 0.39 3.45
CA ARG A 48 0.66 -0.57 4.14
C ARG A 48 -0.80 -0.18 3.98
N ILE A 49 -1.67 -1.15 3.92
CA ILE A 49 -3.10 -0.94 3.79
C ILE A 49 -3.87 -1.91 4.68
N ALA A 50 -4.94 -1.41 5.27
CA ALA A 50 -5.94 -2.24 5.94
C ALA A 50 -7.32 -1.84 5.46
N LEU A 51 -8.12 -2.83 5.08
CA LEU A 51 -9.51 -2.66 4.68
C LEU A 51 -10.40 -3.32 5.70
N ARG A 52 -11.56 -2.72 5.94
CA ARG A 52 -12.59 -3.39 6.73
C ARG A 52 -13.00 -4.67 6.00
N SER A 53 -13.15 -5.76 6.74
CA SER A 53 -13.32 -7.09 6.12
C SER A 53 -14.54 -7.19 5.23
N ASP A 54 -15.62 -6.46 5.53
CA ASP A 54 -16.85 -6.45 4.72
C ASP A 54 -16.73 -5.58 3.47
N LYS A 55 -15.59 -4.89 3.28
CA LYS A 55 -15.35 -4.02 2.12
C LYS A 55 -14.33 -4.60 1.15
N THR A 56 -13.78 -5.77 1.43
CA THR A 56 -12.86 -6.42 0.50
C THR A 56 -13.61 -6.90 -0.75
N GLY A 57 -12.90 -6.93 -1.87
CA GLY A 57 -13.47 -7.44 -3.12
C GLY A 57 -14.38 -6.47 -3.87
N GLN A 58 -14.47 -5.21 -3.45
CA GLN A 58 -15.34 -4.21 -4.07
C GLN A 58 -14.57 -3.16 -4.88
N GLY A 59 -13.29 -3.40 -5.17
CA GLY A 59 -12.47 -2.43 -5.88
C GLY A 59 -11.96 -1.29 -5.00
N LEU A 60 -12.34 -1.24 -3.74
CA LEU A 60 -11.97 -0.16 -2.84
C LEU A 60 -10.47 -0.13 -2.58
N GLY A 61 -9.84 -1.30 -2.47
CA GLY A 61 -8.39 -1.39 -2.28
C GLY A 61 -7.62 -0.73 -3.41
N GLN A 62 -8.05 -0.91 -4.65
CA GLN A 62 -7.42 -0.29 -5.81
C GLN A 62 -7.55 1.22 -5.77
N ILE A 63 -8.74 1.72 -5.48
CA ILE A 63 -9.00 3.15 -5.42
C ILE A 63 -8.14 3.82 -4.36
N ILE A 64 -8.13 3.27 -3.16
CA ILE A 64 -7.41 3.85 -2.03
C ILE A 64 -5.90 3.75 -2.25
N THR A 65 -5.42 2.64 -2.78
CA THR A 65 -4.00 2.49 -3.10
C THR A 65 -3.59 3.52 -4.14
N SER A 66 -4.37 3.67 -5.21
CA SER A 66 -4.08 4.67 -6.25
C SER A 66 -4.02 6.08 -5.69
N GLN A 67 -4.95 6.44 -4.82
CA GLN A 67 -4.97 7.76 -4.19
C GLN A 67 -3.76 7.97 -3.28
N THR A 68 -3.35 6.93 -2.55
CA THR A 68 -2.18 7.01 -1.67
C THR A 68 -0.90 7.17 -2.49
N LEU A 69 -0.77 6.45 -3.61
CA LEU A 69 0.38 6.60 -4.50
C LEU A 69 0.44 8.02 -5.08
N GLU A 70 -0.69 8.57 -5.46
CA GLU A 70 -0.73 9.94 -5.98
C GLU A 70 -0.24 10.95 -4.94
N LYS A 71 -0.64 10.79 -3.69
CA LYS A 71 -0.15 11.65 -2.61
C LYS A 71 1.32 11.42 -2.34
N GLY A 72 1.77 10.18 -2.33
CA GLY A 72 3.16 9.85 -2.06
C GLY A 72 4.11 10.37 -3.12
N PHE A 73 3.85 10.10 -4.38
CA PHE A 73 4.71 10.53 -5.47
C PHE A 73 4.50 12.00 -5.85
N GLY A 74 3.27 12.50 -5.73
CA GLY A 74 2.92 13.85 -6.14
C GLY A 74 3.15 14.90 -5.06
N GLU A 75 2.42 14.81 -3.95
CA GLU A 75 2.47 15.84 -2.91
C GLU A 75 3.69 15.71 -2.01
N ILE A 76 4.00 14.49 -1.58
CA ILE A 76 5.13 14.24 -0.66
C ILE A 76 6.44 14.24 -1.43
N GLY A 77 6.42 13.80 -2.69
CA GLY A 77 7.61 13.80 -3.53
C GLY A 77 8.52 12.60 -3.31
N LEU A 78 7.95 11.47 -2.88
CA LEU A 78 8.74 10.24 -2.73
C LEU A 78 9.27 9.78 -4.08
N THR A 79 10.47 9.19 -4.07
CA THR A 79 11.09 8.64 -5.26
C THR A 79 10.83 7.15 -5.44
N ARG A 80 10.51 6.46 -4.34
CA ARG A 80 10.24 5.03 -4.38
C ARG A 80 9.26 4.65 -3.27
N ILE A 81 8.28 3.82 -3.63
CA ILE A 81 7.36 3.21 -2.67
C ILE A 81 7.48 1.71 -2.81
N HIS A 82 7.69 1.02 -1.69
CA HIS A 82 7.82 -0.43 -1.67
C HIS A 82 6.80 -1.04 -0.71
N LEU A 83 6.57 -2.33 -0.86
CA LEU A 83 5.62 -3.05 -0.02
C LEU A 83 6.00 -4.52 0.06
N ILE A 84 5.42 -5.20 1.02
CA ILE A 84 5.41 -6.65 1.03
C ILE A 84 3.95 -7.12 0.96
N VAL A 85 3.74 -8.24 0.29
CA VAL A 85 2.41 -8.82 0.11
C VAL A 85 2.51 -10.33 0.31
N ARG A 86 1.50 -10.91 0.95
CA ARG A 86 1.48 -12.35 1.15
C ARG A 86 1.56 -13.07 -0.17
N LYS A 87 2.47 -14.05 -0.27
CA LYS A 87 2.64 -14.86 -1.48
C LYS A 87 1.36 -15.62 -1.85
N ASN A 88 0.54 -15.94 -0.88
CA ASN A 88 -0.73 -16.64 -1.09
C ASN A 88 -1.92 -15.70 -1.30
N ASN A 89 -1.67 -14.43 -1.61
CA ASN A 89 -2.72 -13.45 -1.88
C ASN A 89 -2.63 -12.97 -3.34
N PRO A 90 -3.09 -13.81 -4.30
CA PRO A 90 -2.96 -13.46 -5.72
C PRO A 90 -3.74 -12.21 -6.13
N ARG A 91 -4.86 -11.92 -5.46
CA ARG A 91 -5.64 -10.73 -5.76
C ARG A 91 -4.85 -9.46 -5.51
N ALA A 92 -4.18 -9.38 -4.37
CA ALA A 92 -3.37 -8.22 -4.04
C ALA A 92 -2.13 -8.12 -4.95
N ILE A 93 -1.49 -9.25 -5.23
CA ILE A 93 -0.33 -9.28 -6.13
C ILE A 93 -0.72 -8.74 -7.51
N GLN A 94 -1.84 -9.16 -8.05
CA GLN A 94 -2.33 -8.68 -9.33
C GLN A 94 -2.67 -7.20 -9.29
N LEU A 95 -3.27 -6.74 -8.21
CA LEU A 95 -3.57 -5.32 -8.02
C LEU A 95 -2.30 -4.48 -8.12
N TYR A 96 -1.27 -4.87 -7.37
CA TYR A 96 -0.01 -4.11 -7.37
C TYR A 96 0.68 -4.17 -8.73
N HIS A 97 0.62 -5.30 -9.41
CA HIS A 97 1.13 -5.42 -10.78
C HIS A 97 0.43 -4.45 -11.72
N ARG A 98 -0.89 -4.37 -11.65
CA ARG A 98 -1.66 -3.45 -12.49
C ARG A 98 -1.32 -1.99 -12.22
N LEU A 99 -0.93 -1.68 -10.99
CA LEU A 99 -0.55 -0.32 -10.61
C LEU A 99 0.90 0.00 -10.98
N GLY A 100 1.65 -0.98 -11.48
CA GLY A 100 3.00 -0.77 -11.97
C GLY A 100 4.10 -1.26 -11.05
N PHE A 101 3.77 -1.88 -9.92
CA PHE A 101 4.77 -2.45 -9.02
C PHE A 101 5.50 -3.62 -9.68
N THR A 102 6.80 -3.70 -9.41
CA THR A 102 7.68 -4.75 -9.93
C THR A 102 8.09 -5.66 -8.77
N LEU A 103 8.10 -6.96 -9.05
CA LEU A 103 8.59 -7.95 -8.09
C LEU A 103 10.11 -7.80 -7.93
N ARG A 104 10.57 -7.70 -6.68
CA ARG A 104 12.00 -7.55 -6.38
C ARG A 104 12.57 -8.72 -5.62
N GLY A 105 11.76 -9.49 -4.91
CA GLY A 105 12.27 -10.62 -4.14
C GLY A 105 11.21 -11.19 -3.23
N GLU A 106 11.66 -12.00 -2.29
CA GLU A 106 10.79 -12.65 -1.32
C GLU A 106 11.40 -12.50 0.06
N CYS A 107 10.56 -12.54 1.07
CA CYS A 107 11.01 -12.57 2.46
C CYS A 107 10.07 -13.42 3.30
N HIS A 108 10.54 -13.74 4.51
CA HIS A 108 9.77 -14.50 5.48
C HIS A 108 9.63 -13.66 6.73
N LYS A 109 8.45 -13.64 7.30
CA LYS A 109 8.19 -12.99 8.59
C LYS A 109 7.23 -13.84 9.39
N ASP A 110 7.37 -13.80 10.70
CA ASP A 110 6.40 -14.45 11.57
C ASP A 110 5.16 -13.56 11.71
N VAL A 111 4.01 -14.17 11.49
CA VAL A 111 2.71 -13.53 11.68
C VAL A 111 1.94 -14.40 12.65
N ASN A 112 1.61 -13.84 13.81
CA ASN A 112 0.95 -14.59 14.89
C ASN A 112 1.73 -15.86 15.25
N GLN A 113 3.07 -15.73 15.36
CA GLN A 113 4.00 -16.80 15.73
C GLN A 113 4.09 -17.92 14.70
N LYS A 114 3.62 -17.69 13.47
CA LYS A 114 3.75 -18.64 12.36
C LYS A 114 4.54 -18.00 11.22
N PRO A 115 5.45 -18.76 10.59
CA PRO A 115 6.18 -18.22 9.45
C PRO A 115 5.25 -17.96 8.27
N ALA A 116 5.43 -16.83 7.62
CA ALA A 116 4.67 -16.47 6.44
C ALA A 116 5.61 -16.00 5.35
N HIS A 117 5.25 -16.29 4.11
CA HIS A 117 6.02 -15.91 2.93
C HIS A 117 5.42 -14.66 2.31
N PHE A 118 6.29 -13.71 1.97
CA PHE A 118 5.89 -12.46 1.34
C PHE A 118 6.70 -12.22 0.08
N LEU A 119 6.08 -11.57 -0.88
CA LEU A 119 6.77 -10.99 -2.02
C LEU A 119 7.10 -9.53 -1.71
N ILE A 120 8.27 -9.10 -2.17
CA ILE A 120 8.70 -7.70 -2.06
C ILE A 120 8.50 -7.06 -3.42
N MET A 121 7.77 -5.94 -3.44
CA MET A 121 7.47 -5.22 -4.67
C MET A 121 7.76 -3.74 -4.49
N ASP A 122 8.10 -3.05 -5.57
CA ASP A 122 8.30 -1.61 -5.53
C ASP A 122 7.82 -0.90 -6.78
N LEU A 123 7.70 0.41 -6.65
CA LEU A 123 7.34 1.29 -7.75
C LEU A 123 8.20 2.55 -7.63
N GLN A 124 8.88 2.91 -8.71
CA GLN A 124 9.69 4.12 -8.77
C GLN A 124 8.85 5.30 -9.24
N GLN A 125 9.15 6.49 -8.76
CA GLN A 125 8.42 7.70 -9.15
C GLN A 125 8.43 7.92 -10.66
N ASP A 126 9.57 7.73 -11.29
CA ASP A 126 9.68 7.94 -12.75
C ASP A 126 8.76 7.00 -13.53
N ASP A 127 8.66 5.76 -13.12
CA ASP A 127 7.78 4.78 -13.75
C ASP A 127 6.31 5.13 -13.53
N TYR A 128 5.99 5.58 -12.32
CA TYR A 128 4.63 6.00 -11.99
C TYR A 128 4.20 7.19 -12.86
N LEU A 129 5.05 8.21 -12.97
CA LEU A 129 4.75 9.41 -13.75
C LEU A 129 4.67 9.10 -15.25
N ALA A 130 5.55 8.27 -15.77
CA ALA A 130 5.53 7.86 -17.16
C ALA A 130 4.25 7.11 -17.51
N SER A 131 3.81 6.20 -16.64
CA SER A 131 2.58 5.45 -16.82
C SER A 131 1.36 6.37 -16.86
N ARG A 132 1.31 7.37 -15.98
CA ARG A 132 0.21 8.34 -15.98
C ARG A 132 0.21 9.21 -17.23
N THR A 133 1.39 9.62 -17.70
CA THR A 133 1.51 10.43 -18.93
C THR A 133 0.99 9.65 -20.13
N ILE A 134 1.36 8.38 -20.26
CA ILE A 134 0.87 7.53 -21.34
C ILE A 134 -0.66 7.39 -21.27
N ALA A 135 -1.19 7.16 -20.09
CA ALA A 135 -2.64 7.03 -19.91
C ALA A 135 -3.37 8.32 -20.30
N LYS A 136 -2.82 9.48 -19.98
CA LYS A 136 -3.41 10.77 -20.37
C LYS A 136 -3.37 10.97 -21.88
N THR A 137 -2.29 10.56 -22.52
CA THR A 137 -2.11 10.74 -23.96
C THR A 137 -3.09 9.90 -24.77
N ARG A 138 -3.51 8.77 -24.24
CA ARG A 138 -4.42 7.86 -24.92
C ARG A 138 -5.88 8.30 -24.88
N ARG A 139 -6.19 9.30 -24.14
CA ARG A 139 -7.55 9.87 -24.10
C ARG A 139 -7.75 10.89 -25.23
#